data_e03ce8a950c67105d335a77048859ae0
#
_entry.id   e03ce8a950c67105d335a77048859ae0
#
_cell.length_a   1.000
_cell.length_b   1.000
_cell.length_c   1.000
_cell.angle_alpha   90.00
_cell.angle_beta   90.00
_cell.angle_gamma   90.00
#
_symmetry.space_group_name_H-M   'P 1'
#
loop_
_entity.id
_entity.type
_entity.pdbx_description
1 polymer ?
#
loop_
_entity_poly.entity_id
_entity_poly.type
_entity_poly.pdbx_seq_one_letter_code
_entity_poly.pdbx_strand_id
1 'polypeptide(L)'
;MYLELSRPAGDISRWEKVLKRLLLLNKNYPLRGKHCDPKEFQRQFEEIDSKKEEKLYYVVRDSFIDQGLIFFGGYASFLYSSYMSTKQKKLFQKTPDFDVLAEEPEQAAVILKERLEDFDYKGVKLIKHDGIGELIAPHYEIKVKVDNIDETVAFIYKPLACHSYNVIKKGHKTIRVATIDTMLSFYFAFYYSDRSYYDVNRILCMAQYLFDVQQKNRLQQKGLLKRFSINCYGKQDTLEEMRNTKALKYKELKNKRDSKEYESWFLRYIPFEKHEEKENKKSKTGKK
;
A
#
# COMPACT_ATOMS: atom_id res chain seq x y z
N MET A 1 -14.58 -5.68 1.42
CA MET A 1 -15.25 -4.45 1.94
C MET A 1 -14.45 -3.18 1.62
N TYR A 2 -13.20 -3.02 2.13
CA TYR A 2 -12.40 -1.82 1.82
C TYR A 2 -12.19 -1.62 0.32
N LEU A 3 -11.81 -2.66 -0.41
CA LEU A 3 -11.67 -2.61 -1.86
C LEU A 3 -12.98 -2.14 -2.55
N GLU A 4 -14.14 -2.61 -2.11
CA GLU A 4 -15.44 -2.21 -2.65
C GLU A 4 -15.73 -0.72 -2.38
N LEU A 5 -15.39 -0.22 -1.18
CA LEU A 5 -15.56 1.18 -0.81
C LEU A 5 -14.58 2.12 -1.53
N SER A 6 -13.47 1.58 -2.04
CA SER A 6 -12.43 2.33 -2.75
C SER A 6 -12.59 2.35 -4.28
N ARG A 7 -13.64 1.75 -4.84
CA ARG A 7 -13.83 1.55 -6.28
C ARG A 7 -15.06 2.29 -6.81
N PRO A 8 -14.94 3.58 -7.19
CA PRO A 8 -16.06 4.36 -7.70
C PRO A 8 -16.65 3.84 -9.01
N ALA A 9 -15.86 3.13 -9.83
CA ALA A 9 -16.33 2.48 -11.05
C ALA A 9 -17.06 1.14 -10.80
N GLY A 10 -17.13 0.70 -9.53
CA GLY A 10 -17.91 -0.44 -9.10
C GLY A 10 -19.36 -0.07 -8.76
N ASP A 11 -20.03 -0.92 -7.99
CA ASP A 11 -21.42 -0.68 -7.56
C ASP A 11 -21.47 0.26 -6.33
N ILE A 12 -21.53 1.56 -6.60
CA ILE A 12 -21.57 2.61 -5.56
C ILE A 12 -22.89 2.62 -4.78
N SER A 13 -23.97 2.03 -5.31
CA SER A 13 -25.26 1.94 -4.61
C SER A 13 -25.17 1.13 -3.31
N ARG A 14 -24.16 0.29 -3.21
CA ARG A 14 -23.92 -0.56 -2.04
C ARG A 14 -23.01 0.05 -0.97
N TRP A 15 -22.35 1.19 -1.27
CA TRP A 15 -21.33 1.77 -0.38
C TRP A 15 -21.82 1.97 1.05
N GLU A 16 -23.02 2.53 1.24
CA GLU A 16 -23.57 2.72 2.59
C GLU A 16 -23.78 1.40 3.34
N LYS A 17 -24.32 0.39 2.66
CA LYS A 17 -24.54 -0.94 3.21
C LYS A 17 -23.23 -1.64 3.58
N VAL A 18 -22.22 -1.54 2.71
CA VAL A 18 -20.90 -2.11 2.96
C VAL A 18 -20.22 -1.38 4.12
N LEU A 19 -20.33 -0.05 4.19
CA LEU A 19 -19.81 0.74 5.30
C LEU A 19 -20.42 0.33 6.63
N LYS A 20 -21.75 0.20 6.72
CA LYS A 20 -22.44 -0.24 7.96
C LYS A 20 -21.92 -1.61 8.42
N ARG A 21 -21.74 -2.56 7.50
CA ARG A 21 -21.20 -3.89 7.78
C ARG A 21 -19.75 -3.84 8.25
N LEU A 22 -18.93 -2.99 7.60
CA LEU A 22 -17.53 -2.79 7.95
C LEU A 22 -17.38 -2.20 9.36
N LEU A 23 -18.21 -1.22 9.71
CA LEU A 23 -18.21 -0.62 11.05
C LEU A 23 -18.60 -1.65 12.13
N LEU A 24 -19.61 -2.49 11.85
CA LEU A 24 -19.99 -3.57 12.75
C LEU A 24 -18.88 -4.61 12.91
N LEU A 25 -18.22 -4.99 11.81
CA LEU A 25 -17.06 -5.89 11.83
C LEU A 25 -15.95 -5.33 12.72
N ASN A 26 -15.54 -4.08 12.49
CA ASN A 26 -14.46 -3.47 13.26
C ASN A 26 -14.82 -3.18 14.73
N LYS A 27 -16.10 -3.03 15.05
CA LYS A 27 -16.54 -2.94 16.44
C LYS A 27 -16.31 -4.26 17.20
N ASN A 28 -16.57 -5.41 16.56
CA ASN A 28 -16.41 -6.74 17.18
C ASN A 28 -14.98 -7.29 17.03
N TYR A 29 -14.30 -6.94 15.95
CA TYR A 29 -12.93 -7.35 15.62
C TYR A 29 -12.11 -6.11 15.27
N PRO A 30 -11.69 -5.33 16.28
CA PRO A 30 -10.95 -4.09 16.03
C PRO A 30 -9.56 -4.37 15.42
N LEU A 31 -9.16 -3.50 14.50
CA LEU A 31 -7.80 -3.52 13.96
C LEU A 31 -6.83 -3.14 15.07
N ARG A 32 -5.91 -4.02 15.41
CA ARG A 32 -4.90 -3.76 16.46
C ARG A 32 -3.56 -4.35 16.03
N GLY A 33 -2.53 -3.50 15.98
CA GLY A 33 -1.14 -3.92 16.01
C GLY A 33 -0.75 -4.34 17.42
N LYS A 34 0.23 -5.24 17.56
CA LYS A 34 0.68 -5.74 18.86
C LYS A 34 1.49 -4.70 19.65
N HIS A 35 2.40 -4.02 18.97
CA HIS A 35 3.28 -2.99 19.55
C HIS A 35 3.42 -1.87 18.54
N CYS A 36 2.51 -0.87 18.59
CA CYS A 36 2.58 0.28 17.70
C CYS A 36 3.56 1.32 18.28
N ASP A 37 4.83 0.98 18.36
CA ASP A 37 5.89 1.88 18.81
C ASP A 37 6.16 2.92 17.70
N PRO A 38 6.47 4.18 18.07
CA PRO A 38 6.97 5.19 17.14
C PRO A 38 8.12 4.74 16.23
N LYS A 39 9.01 3.90 16.75
CA LYS A 39 10.16 3.38 16.00
C LYS A 39 9.76 2.49 14.81
N GLU A 40 8.65 1.77 14.90
CA GLU A 40 8.18 0.90 13.83
C GLU A 40 7.60 1.64 12.62
N PHE A 41 7.24 2.92 12.80
CA PHE A 41 6.80 3.77 11.70
C PHE A 41 7.97 4.50 11.03
N GLN A 42 9.17 4.34 11.56
CA GLN A 42 10.34 5.03 11.08
C GLN A 42 11.13 4.11 10.14
N ARG A 43 11.42 4.61 8.94
CA ARG A 43 12.48 4.09 8.12
C ARG A 43 13.79 4.45 8.80
N GLN A 44 14.59 3.48 9.13
CA GLN A 44 15.94 3.73 9.61
C GLN A 44 16.84 3.69 8.38
N PHE A 45 17.22 4.86 7.87
CA PHE A 45 18.43 4.95 7.06
C PHE A 45 19.60 4.86 8.06
N GLU A 46 20.31 3.76 8.00
CA GLU A 46 21.55 3.64 8.75
C GLU A 46 22.58 4.55 8.08
N GLU A 47 22.99 5.64 8.79
CA GLU A 47 24.15 6.47 8.46
C GLU A 47 24.08 7.49 7.31
N ILE A 48 22.92 7.91 6.84
CA ILE A 48 22.84 8.99 5.84
C ILE A 48 22.81 10.37 6.51
N ASP A 49 23.62 11.31 6.01
CA ASP A 49 23.54 12.73 6.39
C ASP A 49 22.12 13.27 6.12
N SER A 50 21.50 13.83 7.15
CA SER A 50 20.11 14.33 7.13
C SER A 50 19.81 15.31 5.98
N LYS A 51 20.80 16.06 5.50
CA LYS A 51 20.65 16.99 4.37
C LYS A 51 20.60 16.26 3.02
N LYS A 52 21.39 15.19 2.85
CA LYS A 52 21.36 14.35 1.64
C LYS A 52 20.04 13.60 1.57
N GLU A 53 19.58 13.05 2.69
CA GLU A 53 18.29 12.38 2.79
C GLU A 53 17.14 13.32 2.43
N GLU A 54 17.14 14.55 2.97
CA GLU A 54 16.10 15.54 2.68
C GLU A 54 16.09 15.93 1.18
N LYS A 55 17.26 16.12 0.56
CA LYS A 55 17.36 16.41 -0.86
C LYS A 55 16.78 15.25 -1.71
N LEU A 56 17.19 14.01 -1.42
CA LEU A 56 16.68 12.81 -2.09
C LEU A 56 15.16 12.69 -1.96
N TYR A 57 14.64 12.89 -0.76
CA TYR A 57 13.22 12.90 -0.48
C TYR A 57 12.46 13.89 -1.38
N TYR A 58 12.93 15.13 -1.50
CA TYR A 58 12.25 16.12 -2.34
C TYR A 58 12.32 15.79 -3.83
N VAL A 59 13.43 15.26 -4.32
CA VAL A 59 13.58 14.84 -5.72
C VAL A 59 12.57 13.74 -6.06
N VAL A 60 12.48 12.69 -5.22
CA VAL A 60 11.53 11.59 -5.42
C VAL A 60 10.09 12.07 -5.33
N ARG A 61 9.74 12.82 -4.28
CA ARG A 61 8.40 13.37 -4.08
C ARG A 61 7.94 14.21 -5.28
N ASP A 62 8.78 15.13 -5.70
CA ASP A 62 8.43 16.08 -6.75
C ASP A 62 8.35 15.40 -8.11
N SER A 63 9.19 14.41 -8.39
CA SER A 63 9.06 13.57 -9.57
C SER A 63 7.70 12.88 -9.65
N PHE A 64 7.22 12.29 -8.56
CA PHE A 64 5.92 11.62 -8.52
C PHE A 64 4.73 12.59 -8.59
N ILE A 65 4.86 13.79 -8.01
CA ILE A 65 3.85 14.85 -8.15
C ILE A 65 3.75 15.32 -9.60
N ASP A 66 4.88 15.57 -10.26
CA ASP A 66 4.95 16.04 -11.64
C ASP A 66 4.38 15.00 -12.61
N GLN A 67 4.59 13.72 -12.35
CA GLN A 67 3.99 12.59 -13.09
C GLN A 67 2.49 12.40 -12.75
N GLY A 68 1.94 13.06 -11.75
CA GLY A 68 0.53 12.96 -11.35
C GLY A 68 0.17 11.60 -10.74
N LEU A 69 1.12 10.91 -10.13
CA LEU A 69 0.91 9.60 -9.51
C LEU A 69 0.08 9.71 -8.23
N ILE A 70 -0.50 8.59 -7.80
CA ILE A 70 -1.31 8.54 -6.59
C ILE A 70 -0.46 8.03 -5.44
N PHE A 71 -0.25 8.87 -4.43
CA PHE A 71 0.45 8.47 -3.21
C PHE A 71 -0.42 7.61 -2.31
N PHE A 72 0.16 6.54 -1.79
CA PHE A 72 -0.37 5.75 -0.69
C PHE A 72 0.77 5.39 0.28
N GLY A 73 0.62 4.45 1.20
CA GLY A 73 1.72 4.05 2.10
C GLY A 73 2.19 5.16 3.06
N GLY A 74 3.50 5.24 3.26
CA GLY A 74 4.13 6.10 4.26
C GLY A 74 3.86 7.58 4.05
N TYR A 75 4.09 8.12 2.86
CA TYR A 75 3.87 9.55 2.59
C TYR A 75 2.40 9.96 2.70
N ALA A 76 1.47 9.14 2.21
CA ALA A 76 0.06 9.39 2.37
C ALA A 76 -0.35 9.37 3.85
N SER A 77 0.14 8.41 4.63
CA SER A 77 -0.08 8.33 6.09
C SER A 77 0.44 9.57 6.81
N PHE A 78 1.61 10.09 6.41
CA PHE A 78 2.14 11.35 6.91
C PHE A 78 1.19 12.53 6.63
N LEU A 79 0.62 12.62 5.44
CA LEU A 79 -0.37 13.67 5.11
C LEU A 79 -1.65 13.53 5.96
N TYR A 80 -2.13 12.31 6.18
CA TYR A 80 -3.25 12.04 7.08
C TYR A 80 -2.94 12.31 8.54
N SER A 81 -1.68 12.33 8.96
CA SER A 81 -1.29 12.64 10.34
C SER A 81 -1.74 14.02 10.81
N SER A 82 -2.00 14.95 9.87
CA SER A 82 -2.56 16.27 10.19
C SER A 82 -3.90 16.21 10.92
N TYR A 83 -4.64 15.13 10.78
CA TYR A 83 -5.95 14.87 11.42
C TYR A 83 -5.84 14.00 12.69
N MET A 84 -4.64 13.66 13.09
CA MET A 84 -4.36 12.85 14.28
C MET A 84 -4.09 13.73 15.51
N SER A 85 -4.14 13.12 16.69
CA SER A 85 -3.72 13.80 17.93
C SER A 85 -2.22 14.16 17.89
N THR A 86 -1.79 15.16 18.65
CA THR A 86 -0.38 15.59 18.71
C THR A 86 0.56 14.44 19.08
N LYS A 87 0.11 13.52 19.96
CA LYS A 87 0.88 12.33 20.34
C LYS A 87 1.08 11.40 19.14
N GLN A 88 0.06 11.16 18.35
CA GLN A 88 0.10 10.31 17.17
C GLN A 88 0.90 10.95 16.01
N LYS A 89 0.81 12.27 15.81
CA LYS A 89 1.60 12.97 14.78
C LYS A 89 3.10 12.80 14.96
N LYS A 90 3.58 12.72 16.20
CA LYS A 90 5.00 12.52 16.50
C LYS A 90 5.52 11.14 16.06
N LEU A 91 4.63 10.18 15.75
CA LEU A 91 4.97 8.85 15.29
C LEU A 91 5.34 8.82 13.80
N PHE A 92 4.96 9.85 13.04
CA PHE A 92 5.20 9.89 11.60
C PHE A 92 6.47 10.66 11.28
N GLN A 93 7.30 10.09 10.45
CA GLN A 93 8.56 10.68 10.00
C GLN A 93 8.36 11.94 9.18
N LYS A 94 9.38 12.78 9.20
CA LYS A 94 9.48 13.93 8.29
C LYS A 94 9.75 13.50 6.84
N THR A 95 10.45 12.40 6.66
CA THR A 95 10.86 11.83 5.36
C THR A 95 10.32 10.39 5.22
N PRO A 96 8.99 10.21 5.04
CA PRO A 96 8.38 8.88 4.91
C PRO A 96 8.72 8.22 3.58
N ASP A 97 8.59 6.89 3.54
CA ASP A 97 8.70 6.09 2.31
C ASP A 97 7.65 6.50 1.29
N PHE A 98 7.98 6.29 0.02
CA PHE A 98 7.06 6.53 -1.09
C PHE A 98 6.54 5.22 -1.65
N ASP A 99 5.23 5.05 -1.56
CA ASP A 99 4.46 4.07 -2.29
C ASP A 99 3.50 4.82 -3.20
N VAL A 100 3.52 4.52 -4.50
CA VAL A 100 2.66 5.20 -5.48
C VAL A 100 2.00 4.22 -6.43
N LEU A 101 0.83 4.61 -6.95
CA LEU A 101 0.16 3.92 -8.04
C LEU A 101 0.49 4.60 -9.36
N ALA A 102 0.89 3.82 -10.36
CA ALA A 102 1.11 4.24 -11.74
C ALA A 102 0.45 3.22 -12.69
N GLU A 103 -0.24 3.68 -13.73
CA GLU A 103 -0.81 2.78 -14.75
C GLU A 103 0.29 2.06 -15.52
N GLU A 104 1.41 2.76 -15.77
CA GLU A 104 2.63 2.23 -16.38
C GLU A 104 3.81 2.33 -15.39
N PRO A 105 3.94 1.37 -14.45
CA PRO A 105 4.92 1.45 -13.36
C PRO A 105 6.37 1.46 -13.86
N GLU A 106 6.67 0.74 -14.95
CA GLU A 106 7.99 0.70 -15.56
C GLU A 106 8.41 2.07 -16.07
N GLN A 107 7.54 2.72 -16.84
CA GLN A 107 7.80 4.05 -17.36
C GLN A 107 7.97 5.07 -16.23
N ALA A 108 7.12 5.01 -15.22
CA ALA A 108 7.22 5.89 -14.06
C ALA A 108 8.54 5.68 -13.29
N ALA A 109 9.02 4.44 -13.20
CA ALA A 109 10.31 4.10 -12.59
C ALA A 109 11.48 4.63 -13.40
N VAL A 110 11.44 4.53 -14.75
CA VAL A 110 12.47 5.07 -15.64
C VAL A 110 12.55 6.59 -15.51
N ILE A 111 11.43 7.30 -15.54
CA ILE A 111 11.38 8.76 -15.36
C ILE A 111 11.99 9.17 -14.00
N LEU A 112 11.69 8.43 -12.93
CA LEU A 112 12.30 8.72 -11.62
C LEU A 112 13.80 8.46 -11.64
N LYS A 113 14.24 7.36 -12.27
CA LYS A 113 15.66 7.04 -12.39
C LYS A 113 16.44 8.16 -13.11
N GLU A 114 15.97 8.57 -14.28
CA GLU A 114 16.58 9.67 -15.05
C GLU A 114 16.65 10.95 -14.21
N ARG A 115 15.57 11.29 -13.52
CA ARG A 115 15.55 12.46 -12.64
C ARG A 115 16.54 12.36 -11.47
N LEU A 116 16.70 11.18 -10.87
CA LEU A 116 17.71 10.96 -9.83
C LEU A 116 19.14 11.09 -10.38
N GLU A 117 19.39 10.58 -11.57
CA GLU A 117 20.68 10.69 -12.25
C GLU A 117 21.02 12.15 -12.58
N ASP A 118 20.05 12.98 -12.99
CA ASP A 118 20.19 14.43 -13.21
C ASP A 118 20.57 15.20 -11.92
N PHE A 119 20.22 14.66 -10.76
CA PHE A 119 20.60 15.19 -9.46
C PHE A 119 21.85 14.55 -8.85
N ASP A 120 22.68 13.89 -9.70
CA ASP A 120 23.95 13.24 -9.33
C ASP A 120 23.83 12.00 -8.45
N TYR A 121 22.62 11.40 -8.31
CA TYR A 121 22.47 10.11 -7.65
C TYR A 121 22.89 8.98 -8.58
N LYS A 122 23.95 8.25 -8.21
CA LYS A 122 24.51 7.15 -9.01
C LYS A 122 24.01 5.79 -8.55
N GLY A 123 24.11 4.81 -9.47
CA GLY A 123 23.76 3.42 -9.13
C GLY A 123 22.28 3.19 -8.85
N VAL A 124 21.39 3.95 -9.51
CA VAL A 124 19.94 3.77 -9.41
C VAL A 124 19.55 2.44 -10.03
N LYS A 125 18.93 1.56 -9.21
CA LYS A 125 18.49 0.23 -9.62
C LYS A 125 16.97 0.18 -9.67
N LEU A 126 16.43 -0.38 -10.75
CA LEU A 126 15.02 -0.70 -10.90
C LEU A 126 14.85 -2.21 -10.75
N ILE A 127 14.13 -2.64 -9.71
CA ILE A 127 13.89 -4.06 -9.42
C ILE A 127 12.43 -4.35 -9.66
N LYS A 128 12.14 -5.22 -10.63
CA LYS A 128 10.79 -5.67 -10.92
C LYS A 128 10.42 -6.83 -9.98
N HIS A 129 9.30 -6.69 -9.31
CA HIS A 129 8.67 -7.74 -8.52
C HIS A 129 7.44 -8.28 -9.24
N ASP A 130 7.30 -9.59 -9.26
CA ASP A 130 6.11 -10.25 -9.83
C ASP A 130 4.87 -9.99 -8.97
N GLY A 131 3.73 -9.96 -9.64
CA GLY A 131 2.43 -9.88 -8.98
C GLY A 131 2.11 -11.12 -8.15
N ILE A 132 1.15 -10.98 -7.25
CA ILE A 132 0.67 -12.06 -6.37
C ILE A 132 -0.82 -12.27 -6.66
N GLY A 133 -1.12 -13.17 -7.57
CA GLY A 133 -2.49 -13.51 -7.95
C GLY A 133 -3.32 -12.26 -8.29
N GLU A 134 -4.51 -12.19 -7.71
CA GLU A 134 -5.39 -11.01 -7.82
C GLU A 134 -5.20 -9.98 -6.69
N LEU A 135 -4.20 -10.16 -5.82
CA LEU A 135 -3.98 -9.36 -4.62
C LEU A 135 -3.09 -8.16 -4.87
N ILE A 136 -1.96 -8.38 -5.53
CA ILE A 136 -0.92 -7.38 -5.76
C ILE A 136 -0.45 -7.49 -7.19
N ALA A 137 -0.54 -6.38 -7.93
CA ALA A 137 -0.01 -6.31 -9.29
C ALA A 137 1.53 -6.35 -9.31
N PRO A 138 2.14 -6.66 -10.46
CA PRO A 138 3.56 -6.44 -10.65
C PRO A 138 3.93 -5.00 -10.30
N HIS A 139 5.08 -4.82 -9.65
CA HIS A 139 5.51 -3.51 -9.17
C HIS A 139 7.02 -3.35 -9.26
N TYR A 140 7.49 -2.12 -9.16
CA TYR A 140 8.91 -1.78 -9.22
C TYR A 140 9.37 -1.22 -7.89
N GLU A 141 10.50 -1.73 -7.41
CA GLU A 141 11.27 -1.17 -6.31
C GLU A 141 12.42 -0.34 -6.88
N ILE A 142 12.57 0.87 -6.39
CA ILE A 142 13.64 1.78 -6.81
C ILE A 142 14.65 1.88 -5.68
N LYS A 143 15.89 1.50 -5.97
CA LYS A 143 17.02 1.64 -5.05
C LYS A 143 18.02 2.66 -5.56
N VAL A 144 18.58 3.41 -4.64
CA VAL A 144 19.63 4.39 -4.89
C VAL A 144 20.82 4.05 -4.01
N LYS A 145 22.02 4.20 -4.58
CA LYS A 145 23.23 4.01 -3.79
C LYS A 145 23.59 5.31 -3.07
N VAL A 146 23.51 5.29 -1.75
CA VAL A 146 23.88 6.41 -0.88
C VAL A 146 24.99 5.92 0.03
N ASP A 147 26.13 6.62 0.05
CA ASP A 147 27.32 6.29 0.85
C ASP A 147 27.72 4.78 0.77
N ASN A 148 27.64 4.20 -0.44
CA ASN A 148 27.89 2.79 -0.78
C ASN A 148 26.82 1.77 -0.30
N ILE A 149 25.72 2.19 0.28
CA ILE A 149 24.61 1.33 0.69
C ILE A 149 23.47 1.48 -0.32
N ASP A 150 22.86 0.36 -0.73
CA ASP A 150 21.69 0.35 -1.62
C ASP A 150 20.42 0.60 -0.77
N GLU A 151 19.87 1.81 -0.88
CA GLU A 151 18.67 2.22 -0.15
C GLU A 151 17.43 2.20 -1.04
N THR A 152 16.36 1.56 -0.58
CA THR A 152 15.07 1.58 -1.25
C THR A 152 14.41 2.94 -1.02
N VAL A 153 14.12 3.67 -2.07
CA VAL A 153 13.52 5.02 -1.99
C VAL A 153 12.04 5.05 -2.33
N ALA A 154 11.56 4.10 -3.13
CA ALA A 154 10.17 4.04 -3.52
C ALA A 154 9.72 2.67 -4.02
N PHE A 155 8.42 2.42 -3.92
CA PHE A 155 7.72 1.35 -4.64
C PHE A 155 6.65 1.94 -5.56
N ILE A 156 6.58 1.45 -6.79
CA ILE A 156 5.61 1.87 -7.81
C ILE A 156 4.75 0.67 -8.18
N TYR A 157 3.47 0.73 -7.86
CA TYR A 157 2.52 -0.37 -8.06
C TYR A 157 1.57 -0.08 -9.22
N LYS A 158 1.26 -1.10 -10.01
CA LYS A 158 0.16 -1.02 -10.97
C LYS A 158 -1.18 -1.12 -10.23
N PRO A 159 -2.16 -0.24 -10.48
CA PRO A 159 -3.48 -0.40 -9.90
C PRO A 159 -4.20 -1.62 -10.50
N LEU A 160 -4.83 -2.44 -9.64
CA LEU A 160 -5.65 -3.59 -10.07
C LEU A 160 -7.11 -3.20 -10.35
N ALA A 161 -7.48 -1.99 -10.04
CA ALA A 161 -8.83 -1.45 -10.23
C ALA A 161 -8.77 0.07 -10.34
N CYS A 162 -9.89 0.72 -10.62
CA CYS A 162 -9.99 2.17 -10.48
C CYS A 162 -10.09 2.54 -9.01
N HIS A 163 -8.96 2.83 -8.38
CA HIS A 163 -8.85 3.12 -6.95
C HIS A 163 -9.12 4.60 -6.65
N SER A 164 -9.97 4.85 -5.65
CA SER A 164 -10.35 6.21 -5.26
C SER A 164 -9.20 6.98 -4.62
N TYR A 165 -9.11 8.26 -4.96
CA TYR A 165 -8.16 9.21 -4.40
C TYR A 165 -8.78 10.57 -4.12
N ASN A 166 -8.15 11.34 -3.26
CA ASN A 166 -8.44 12.74 -3.00
C ASN A 166 -7.31 13.62 -3.51
N VAL A 167 -7.62 14.89 -3.72
CA VAL A 167 -6.67 15.89 -4.20
C VAL A 167 -6.47 16.96 -3.13
N ILE A 168 -5.21 17.31 -2.88
CA ILE A 168 -4.86 18.49 -2.09
C ILE A 168 -3.96 19.42 -2.89
N LYS A 169 -4.09 20.71 -2.64
CA LYS A 169 -3.21 21.73 -3.22
C LYS A 169 -2.25 22.21 -2.15
N LYS A 170 -0.97 22.24 -2.46
CA LYS A 170 0.09 22.79 -1.60
C LYS A 170 0.94 23.74 -2.44
N GLY A 171 0.70 25.04 -2.28
CA GLY A 171 1.24 26.05 -3.20
C GLY A 171 0.73 25.80 -4.62
N HIS A 172 1.63 25.76 -5.58
CA HIS A 172 1.31 25.49 -6.99
C HIS A 172 1.19 24.00 -7.33
N LYS A 173 1.52 23.09 -6.39
CA LYS A 173 1.50 21.65 -6.63
C LYS A 173 0.17 21.02 -6.26
N THR A 174 -0.27 20.12 -7.12
CA THR A 174 -1.46 19.28 -6.93
C THR A 174 -1.02 17.89 -6.55
N ILE A 175 -1.35 17.45 -5.34
CA ILE A 175 -0.97 16.13 -4.81
C ILE A 175 -2.20 15.24 -4.78
N ARG A 176 -2.10 14.06 -5.40
CA ARG A 176 -3.14 13.04 -5.42
C ARG A 176 -2.83 11.99 -4.36
N VAL A 177 -3.77 11.75 -3.46
CA VAL A 177 -3.57 10.87 -2.30
C VAL A 177 -4.68 9.85 -2.26
N ALA A 178 -4.34 8.57 -2.18
CA ALA A 178 -5.30 7.50 -2.04
C ALA A 178 -6.26 7.74 -0.86
N THR A 179 -7.53 7.42 -1.01
CA THR A 179 -8.45 7.45 0.13
C THR A 179 -8.02 6.43 1.19
N ILE A 180 -8.44 6.62 2.43
CA ILE A 180 -8.13 5.65 3.50
C ILE A 180 -8.64 4.25 3.14
N ASP A 181 -9.82 4.14 2.53
CA ASP A 181 -10.35 2.84 2.10
C ASP A 181 -9.47 2.17 1.03
N THR A 182 -8.89 2.95 0.10
CA THR A 182 -7.89 2.45 -0.85
C THR A 182 -6.63 1.98 -0.12
N MET A 183 -6.08 2.78 0.79
CA MET A 183 -4.87 2.40 1.54
C MET A 183 -5.09 1.13 2.35
N LEU A 184 -6.22 1.03 3.06
CA LEU A 184 -6.57 -0.15 3.84
C LEU A 184 -6.74 -1.40 2.96
N SER A 185 -7.28 -1.25 1.73
CA SER A 185 -7.37 -2.38 0.80
C SER A 185 -5.99 -2.94 0.42
N PHE A 186 -4.99 -2.07 0.18
CA PHE A 186 -3.61 -2.49 -0.08
C PHE A 186 -2.93 -3.07 1.16
N TYR A 187 -3.09 -2.47 2.33
CA TYR A 187 -2.50 -2.99 3.56
C TYR A 187 -2.99 -4.39 3.90
N PHE A 188 -4.28 -4.68 3.69
CA PHE A 188 -4.78 -6.04 3.86
C PHE A 188 -4.32 -7.00 2.77
N ALA A 189 -4.11 -6.54 1.54
CA ALA A 189 -3.49 -7.35 0.51
C ALA A 189 -2.03 -7.70 0.87
N PHE A 190 -1.24 -6.74 1.36
CA PHE A 190 0.13 -6.96 1.83
C PHE A 190 0.17 -7.92 3.03
N TYR A 191 -0.71 -7.71 4.01
CA TYR A 191 -0.85 -8.60 5.17
C TYR A 191 -1.13 -10.04 4.75
N TYR A 192 -2.09 -10.23 3.82
CA TYR A 192 -2.48 -11.55 3.35
C TYR A 192 -1.41 -12.23 2.49
N SER A 193 -0.64 -11.45 1.74
CA SER A 193 0.39 -11.98 0.83
C SER A 193 1.56 -12.64 1.54
N ASP A 194 1.76 -12.35 2.84
CA ASP A 194 2.80 -12.96 3.72
C ASP A 194 4.20 -12.95 3.09
N ARG A 195 4.61 -11.80 2.51
CA ARG A 195 5.96 -11.62 1.95
C ARG A 195 6.92 -11.16 3.03
N SER A 196 8.17 -11.63 2.97
CA SER A 196 9.20 -11.36 3.99
C SER A 196 9.58 -9.87 4.11
N TYR A 197 9.35 -9.08 3.06
CA TYR A 197 9.61 -7.64 3.05
C TYR A 197 8.43 -6.80 3.57
N TYR A 198 7.29 -7.41 3.88
CA TYR A 198 6.17 -6.73 4.54
C TYR A 198 6.18 -7.01 6.04
N ASP A 199 6.44 -5.97 6.82
CA ASP A 199 6.27 -6.04 8.27
C ASP A 199 4.78 -6.01 8.63
N VAL A 200 4.27 -7.17 9.03
CA VAL A 200 2.86 -7.39 9.38
C VAL A 200 2.40 -6.48 10.52
N ASN A 201 3.23 -6.31 11.56
CA ASN A 201 2.85 -5.49 12.71
C ASN A 201 2.82 -4.01 12.35
N ARG A 202 3.79 -3.53 11.58
CA ARG A 202 3.82 -2.16 11.04
C ARG A 202 2.57 -1.89 10.21
N ILE A 203 2.21 -2.80 9.28
CA ILE A 203 1.01 -2.67 8.43
C ILE A 203 -0.26 -2.57 9.29
N LEU A 204 -0.42 -3.43 10.31
CA LEU A 204 -1.58 -3.39 11.20
C LEU A 204 -1.63 -2.11 12.03
N CYS A 205 -0.51 -1.61 12.52
CA CYS A 205 -0.44 -0.34 13.23
C CYS A 205 -0.83 0.83 12.33
N MET A 206 -0.31 0.89 11.10
CA MET A 206 -0.69 1.93 10.13
C MET A 206 -2.18 1.84 9.77
N ALA A 207 -2.69 0.64 9.56
CA ALA A 207 -4.12 0.41 9.29
C ALA A 207 -5.00 0.88 10.45
N GLN A 208 -4.62 0.58 11.70
CA GLN A 208 -5.32 1.04 12.89
C GLN A 208 -5.37 2.57 12.97
N TYR A 209 -4.25 3.26 12.75
CA TYR A 209 -4.21 4.72 12.79
C TYR A 209 -5.08 5.36 11.72
N LEU A 210 -5.02 4.87 10.50
CA LEU A 210 -5.84 5.39 9.40
C LEU A 210 -7.34 5.16 9.67
N PHE A 211 -7.69 3.98 10.18
CA PHE A 211 -9.06 3.70 10.57
C PHE A 211 -9.54 4.64 11.67
N ASP A 212 -8.73 4.89 12.70
CA ASP A 212 -9.05 5.82 13.79
C ASP A 212 -9.23 7.25 13.28
N VAL A 213 -8.37 7.72 12.35
CA VAL A 213 -8.53 9.04 11.70
C VAL A 213 -9.87 9.12 11.00
N GLN A 214 -10.22 8.09 10.22
CA GLN A 214 -11.46 8.04 9.48
C GLN A 214 -12.69 8.02 10.42
N GLN A 215 -12.64 7.28 11.52
CA GLN A 215 -13.75 7.20 12.48
C GLN A 215 -13.94 8.50 13.28
N LYS A 216 -12.86 9.09 13.76
CA LYS A 216 -12.92 10.37 14.52
C LYS A 216 -13.42 11.52 13.66
N ASN A 217 -13.14 11.50 12.36
CA ASN A 217 -13.48 12.56 11.42
C ASN A 217 -14.61 12.18 10.46
N ARG A 218 -15.43 11.18 10.78
CA ARG A 218 -16.42 10.60 9.87
C ARG A 218 -17.45 11.58 9.30
N LEU A 219 -17.70 12.68 10.00
CA LEU A 219 -18.62 13.73 9.55
C LEU A 219 -17.95 14.80 8.69
N GLN A 220 -16.62 14.82 8.64
CA GLN A 220 -15.85 15.75 7.82
C GLN A 220 -15.60 15.11 6.44
N GLN A 221 -16.47 15.42 5.48
CA GLN A 221 -16.39 14.85 4.12
C GLN A 221 -15.72 15.83 3.14
N LYS A 222 -14.55 16.40 3.51
CA LYS A 222 -13.80 17.36 2.68
C LYS A 222 -12.29 17.09 2.70
N GLY A 223 -11.60 17.52 1.66
CA GLY A 223 -10.15 17.33 1.51
C GLY A 223 -9.78 15.84 1.54
N LEU A 224 -8.73 15.48 2.26
CA LEU A 224 -8.30 14.08 2.42
C LEU A 224 -9.33 13.22 3.17
N LEU A 225 -10.19 13.81 4.00
CA LEU A 225 -11.20 13.08 4.76
C LEU A 225 -12.43 12.70 3.94
N LYS A 226 -12.54 13.15 2.68
CA LYS A 226 -13.63 12.75 1.78
C LYS A 226 -13.52 11.25 1.50
N ARG A 227 -14.44 10.46 2.09
CA ARG A 227 -14.42 9.00 2.00
C ARG A 227 -14.89 8.50 0.64
N PHE A 228 -16.05 8.98 0.20
CA PHE A 228 -16.67 8.54 -1.05
C PHE A 228 -16.23 9.45 -2.21
N SER A 229 -14.94 9.40 -2.53
CA SER A 229 -14.41 10.12 -3.69
C SER A 229 -14.77 9.39 -4.97
N ILE A 230 -15.31 10.14 -5.93
CA ILE A 230 -15.59 9.63 -7.29
C ILE A 230 -14.35 9.70 -8.18
N ASN A 231 -13.31 10.43 -7.78
CA ASN A 231 -12.04 10.42 -8.49
C ASN A 231 -11.39 9.05 -8.29
N CYS A 232 -11.04 8.39 -9.38
CA CYS A 232 -10.29 7.13 -9.27
C CYS A 232 -9.18 7.05 -10.31
N TYR A 233 -8.23 6.18 -10.06
CA TYR A 233 -7.03 5.97 -10.86
C TYR A 233 -6.83 4.49 -11.14
N GLY A 234 -6.57 4.16 -12.39
CA GLY A 234 -6.46 2.80 -12.89
C GLY A 234 -7.73 2.34 -13.64
N LYS A 235 -7.60 1.24 -14.36
CA LYS A 235 -8.70 0.63 -15.12
C LYS A 235 -9.48 -0.34 -14.22
N GLN A 236 -10.80 -0.25 -14.25
CA GLN A 236 -11.67 -1.24 -13.67
C GLN A 236 -12.03 -2.28 -14.73
N ASP A 237 -11.65 -3.54 -14.51
CA ASP A 237 -12.06 -4.64 -15.37
C ASP A 237 -13.56 -4.87 -15.29
N THR A 238 -14.16 -5.24 -16.41
CA THR A 238 -15.55 -5.67 -16.48
C THR A 238 -15.74 -7.02 -15.79
N LEU A 239 -16.98 -7.33 -15.41
CA LEU A 239 -17.28 -8.64 -14.83
C LEU A 239 -16.95 -9.80 -15.80
N GLU A 240 -17.06 -9.57 -17.09
CA GLU A 240 -16.73 -10.56 -18.11
C GLU A 240 -15.22 -10.79 -18.18
N GLU A 241 -14.41 -9.73 -18.24
CA GLU A 241 -12.94 -9.79 -18.19
C GLU A 241 -12.47 -10.54 -16.94
N MET A 242 -13.01 -10.19 -15.76
CA MET A 242 -12.67 -10.87 -14.50
C MET A 242 -13.02 -12.36 -14.51
N ARG A 243 -14.20 -12.73 -15.04
CA ARG A 243 -14.62 -14.14 -15.15
C ARG A 243 -13.74 -14.92 -16.11
N ASN A 244 -13.41 -14.33 -17.25
CA ASN A 244 -12.53 -14.95 -18.25
C ASN A 244 -11.13 -15.19 -17.71
N THR A 245 -10.54 -14.19 -17.05
CA THR A 245 -9.23 -14.30 -16.39
C THR A 245 -9.24 -15.41 -15.33
N LYS A 246 -10.26 -15.45 -14.47
CA LYS A 246 -10.40 -16.51 -13.46
C LYS A 246 -10.62 -17.88 -14.06
N ALA A 247 -11.37 -17.99 -15.15
CA ALA A 247 -11.57 -19.27 -15.84
C ALA A 247 -10.27 -19.81 -16.46
N LEU A 248 -9.45 -18.94 -17.05
CA LEU A 248 -8.13 -19.30 -17.57
C LEU A 248 -7.21 -19.76 -16.43
N LYS A 249 -7.11 -18.99 -15.35
CA LYS A 249 -6.31 -19.34 -14.18
C LYS A 249 -6.77 -20.63 -13.49
N TYR A 250 -8.07 -20.88 -13.47
CA TYR A 250 -8.58 -22.16 -12.97
C TYR A 250 -8.12 -23.34 -13.81
N LYS A 251 -8.15 -23.22 -15.15
CA LYS A 251 -7.66 -24.29 -16.05
C LYS A 251 -6.17 -24.59 -15.81
N GLU A 252 -5.34 -23.55 -15.58
CA GLU A 252 -3.91 -23.71 -15.28
C GLU A 252 -3.67 -24.37 -13.92
N LEU A 253 -4.43 -23.98 -12.91
CA LEU A 253 -4.13 -24.27 -11.50
C LEU A 253 -5.01 -25.36 -10.88
N LYS A 254 -6.03 -25.90 -11.61
CA LYS A 254 -6.98 -26.89 -11.07
C LYS A 254 -6.32 -28.13 -10.43
N ASN A 255 -5.15 -28.52 -10.95
CA ASN A 255 -4.38 -29.67 -10.48
C ASN A 255 -3.34 -29.29 -9.38
N LYS A 256 -3.26 -27.99 -9.02
CA LYS A 256 -2.33 -27.44 -8.02
C LYS A 256 -3.09 -26.70 -6.90
N ARG A 257 -4.24 -27.26 -6.47
CA ARG A 257 -5.16 -26.58 -5.55
C ARG A 257 -4.55 -26.24 -4.18
N ASP A 258 -3.51 -26.94 -3.77
CA ASP A 258 -2.81 -26.72 -2.50
C ASP A 258 -1.59 -25.78 -2.64
N SER A 259 -1.38 -25.21 -3.84
CA SER A 259 -0.31 -24.27 -4.07
C SER A 259 -0.66 -22.87 -3.56
N LYS A 260 0.36 -22.10 -3.13
CA LYS A 260 0.20 -20.68 -2.78
C LYS A 260 -0.31 -19.85 -3.96
N GLU A 261 0.02 -20.25 -5.18
CA GLU A 261 -0.45 -19.58 -6.40
C GLU A 261 -1.96 -19.75 -6.56
N TYR A 262 -2.49 -20.98 -6.41
CA TYR A 262 -3.94 -21.22 -6.43
C TYR A 262 -4.65 -20.42 -5.34
N GLU A 263 -4.11 -20.42 -4.13
CA GLU A 263 -4.65 -19.66 -3.00
C GLU A 263 -4.73 -18.17 -3.30
N SER A 264 -3.69 -17.58 -3.90
CA SER A 264 -3.65 -16.15 -4.22
C SER A 264 -4.64 -15.73 -5.31
N TRP A 265 -5.01 -16.65 -6.23
CA TRP A 265 -6.01 -16.41 -7.26
C TRP A 265 -7.45 -16.66 -6.81
N PHE A 266 -7.66 -17.62 -5.91
CA PHE A 266 -9.01 -18.06 -5.52
C PHE A 266 -9.32 -17.77 -4.04
N LEU A 267 -8.41 -17.10 -3.33
CA LEU A 267 -8.57 -16.63 -1.95
C LEU A 267 -9.17 -17.70 -1.02
N ARG A 268 -8.68 -18.93 -1.15
CA ARG A 268 -9.10 -20.01 -0.27
C ARG A 268 -8.57 -19.73 1.13
N TYR A 269 -9.45 -19.22 2.01
CA TYR A 269 -9.10 -18.96 3.39
C TYR A 269 -9.26 -20.22 4.24
N ILE A 270 -8.13 -20.69 4.79
CA ILE A 270 -8.09 -21.79 5.77
C ILE A 270 -7.53 -21.22 7.07
N PRO A 271 -8.39 -20.76 8.01
CA PRO A 271 -7.96 -19.87 9.10
C PRO A 271 -7.06 -20.51 10.14
N PHE A 272 -7.15 -21.81 10.39
CA PHE A 272 -6.53 -22.45 11.55
C PHE A 272 -5.38 -23.42 11.25
N GLU A 273 -5.34 -24.03 10.08
CA GLU A 273 -4.33 -25.07 9.78
C GLU A 273 -2.92 -24.54 9.54
N LYS A 274 -2.77 -23.28 9.08
CA LYS A 274 -1.45 -22.71 8.73
C LYS A 274 -0.59 -22.30 9.92
N HIS A 275 -1.20 -21.95 11.06
CA HIS A 275 -0.43 -21.55 12.25
C HIS A 275 0.15 -22.76 12.99
N GLU A 276 -0.61 -23.85 13.10
CA GLU A 276 -0.13 -25.07 13.76
C GLU A 276 0.96 -25.80 12.98
N GLU A 277 0.92 -25.80 11.63
CA GLU A 277 1.99 -26.42 10.83
C GLU A 277 3.31 -25.63 10.88
N LYS A 278 3.28 -24.29 10.97
CA LYS A 278 4.49 -23.47 11.10
C LYS A 278 5.15 -23.65 12.49
N GLU A 279 4.37 -23.78 13.54
CA GLU A 279 4.88 -24.04 14.89
C GLU A 279 5.41 -25.48 15.04
N ASN A 280 4.73 -26.47 14.51
CA ASN A 280 5.18 -27.88 14.53
C ASN A 280 6.41 -28.13 13.63
N LYS A 281 6.61 -27.40 12.54
CA LYS A 281 7.85 -27.49 11.74
C LYS A 281 9.03 -26.82 12.42
N LYS A 282 8.83 -25.70 13.14
CA LYS A 282 9.90 -25.06 13.93
C LYS A 282 10.32 -25.89 15.14
N SER A 283 9.40 -26.62 15.78
CA SER A 283 9.73 -27.49 16.90
C SER A 283 10.47 -28.78 16.49
N LYS A 284 10.31 -29.25 15.25
CA LYS A 284 11.02 -30.45 14.74
C LYS A 284 12.41 -30.16 14.15
N THR A 285 12.70 -28.90 13.75
CA THR A 285 14.03 -28.51 13.27
C THR A 285 14.95 -27.98 14.35
N GLY A 286 14.46 -27.77 15.58
CA GLY A 286 15.24 -27.35 16.74
C GLY A 286 15.78 -28.51 17.62
N LYS A 287 15.61 -29.77 17.17
CA LYS A 287 16.19 -30.97 17.84
C LYS A 287 16.98 -31.78 16.81
N LYS A 288 18.11 -31.24 16.40
CA LYS A 288 19.24 -32.02 15.86
C LYS A 288 20.53 -31.28 16.19
#